data_b69b82ee54ab54ea35eed7c0dafc2905
#
_entry.id   b69b82ee54ab54ea35eed7c0dafc2905
#
_cell.length_a   1.000
_cell.length_b   1.000
_cell.length_c   1.000
_cell.angle_alpha   90.00
_cell.angle_beta   90.00
_cell.angle_gamma   90.00
#
_symmetry.space_group_name_H-M   'P 1'
#
loop_
_entity.id
_entity.type
_entity.pdbx_description
1 polymer ?
#
loop_
_entity_poly.entity_id
_entity_poly.type
_entity_poly.pdbx_seq_one_letter_code
_entity_poly.pdbx_strand_id
1 'polypeptide(L)'
;MHNVNLSEVDHLPIDVLPIGTDYAPGHLLPRHSHRRAQLLYGARGVMQVDTDDGSWTVPAHRAVLIPAGTTHEVVMDAVTTWSLYIEPDAVPWWPTRCVVAEISPLLRELLRTANAFAADYDAAGRDGAVIDLILHELRGLTPTPLSVSLPHDEPFRSLCRRYLAEPDLAVSNADWARTAAMSLRTFDRRFLAQTGTSPAAWRSRARLLAGLRMLPSASVTEVAVRLGYSSPAAFTAAFTRAFGSPPTHYA
;
A
#
# COMPACT_ATOMS: atom_id res chain seq x y z
N MET A 1 6.20 -20.77 -3.92
CA MET A 1 6.38 -20.71 -5.41
C MET A 1 7.06 -19.40 -5.79
N HIS A 2 7.87 -19.38 -6.83
CA HIS A 2 8.57 -18.15 -7.24
C HIS A 2 8.35 -17.87 -8.73
N ASN A 3 8.00 -16.64 -9.07
CA ASN A 3 7.69 -16.18 -10.45
C ASN A 3 6.62 -17.02 -11.19
N VAL A 4 5.62 -17.51 -10.46
CA VAL A 4 4.47 -18.23 -11.02
C VAL A 4 3.30 -17.25 -11.16
N ASN A 5 2.56 -17.33 -12.27
CA ASN A 5 1.36 -16.52 -12.45
C ASN A 5 0.21 -17.14 -11.63
N LEU A 6 -0.55 -16.30 -10.92
CA LEU A 6 -1.69 -16.75 -10.14
C LEU A 6 -2.69 -17.57 -11.00
N SER A 7 -2.95 -17.15 -12.24
CA SER A 7 -3.88 -17.84 -13.14
C SER A 7 -3.51 -19.29 -13.44
N GLU A 8 -2.24 -19.67 -13.30
CA GLU A 8 -1.76 -21.03 -13.52
C GLU A 8 -2.09 -21.97 -12.34
N VAL A 9 -2.26 -21.43 -11.13
CA VAL A 9 -2.40 -22.19 -9.89
C VAL A 9 -3.70 -21.89 -9.12
N ASP A 10 -4.48 -20.88 -9.53
CA ASP A 10 -5.69 -20.45 -8.83
C ASP A 10 -6.77 -21.54 -8.77
N HIS A 11 -6.72 -22.52 -9.67
CA HIS A 11 -7.64 -23.67 -9.72
C HIS A 11 -7.34 -24.76 -8.67
N LEU A 12 -6.18 -24.70 -8.01
CA LEU A 12 -5.79 -25.71 -7.02
C LEU A 12 -6.71 -25.65 -5.78
N PRO A 13 -7.10 -26.80 -5.24
CA PRO A 13 -7.97 -26.89 -4.06
C PRO A 13 -7.20 -26.65 -2.76
N ILE A 14 -6.47 -25.54 -2.69
CA ILE A 14 -5.62 -25.15 -1.57
C ILE A 14 -6.04 -23.75 -1.15
N ASP A 15 -6.28 -23.57 0.15
CA ASP A 15 -6.79 -22.32 0.70
C ASP A 15 -5.80 -21.15 0.57
N VAL A 16 -4.50 -21.41 0.66
CA VAL A 16 -3.46 -20.38 0.63
C VAL A 16 -2.39 -20.72 -0.40
N LEU A 17 -2.20 -19.84 -1.37
CA LEU A 17 -1.17 -19.97 -2.42
C LEU A 17 -0.04 -18.95 -2.16
N PRO A 18 1.13 -19.38 -1.67
CA PRO A 18 2.27 -18.49 -1.50
C PRO A 18 3.02 -18.32 -2.83
N ILE A 19 3.05 -17.09 -3.35
CA ILE A 19 3.71 -16.73 -4.61
C ILE A 19 4.67 -15.57 -4.38
N GLY A 20 5.97 -15.80 -4.62
CA GLY A 20 6.97 -14.75 -4.62
C GLY A 20 7.31 -14.31 -6.04
N THR A 21 7.61 -13.01 -6.20
CA THR A 21 7.97 -12.46 -7.51
C THR A 21 8.97 -11.34 -7.36
N ASP A 22 9.96 -11.29 -8.26
CA ASP A 22 10.90 -10.18 -8.37
C ASP A 22 10.46 -9.24 -9.49
N TYR A 23 10.35 -7.95 -9.15
CA TYR A 23 9.94 -6.90 -10.08
C TYR A 23 11.06 -5.89 -10.30
N ALA A 24 11.28 -5.52 -11.57
CA ALA A 24 12.19 -4.44 -11.95
C ALA A 24 11.69 -3.07 -11.45
N PRO A 25 12.57 -2.06 -11.35
CA PRO A 25 12.16 -0.69 -11.06
C PRO A 25 11.11 -0.17 -12.05
N GLY A 26 10.06 0.46 -11.55
CA GLY A 26 8.98 1.04 -12.36
C GLY A 26 8.04 0.02 -13.02
N HIS A 27 8.09 -1.26 -12.64
CA HIS A 27 7.20 -2.26 -13.19
C HIS A 27 5.74 -1.97 -12.81
N LEU A 28 4.86 -1.90 -13.79
CA LEU A 28 3.43 -1.68 -13.61
C LEU A 28 2.69 -3.01 -13.73
N LEU A 29 1.99 -3.41 -12.68
CA LEU A 29 0.91 -4.38 -12.76
C LEU A 29 -0.38 -3.60 -13.09
N PRO A 30 -0.90 -3.74 -14.31
CA PRO A 30 -2.06 -2.97 -14.75
C PRO A 30 -3.29 -3.35 -13.92
N ARG A 31 -4.31 -2.53 -14.03
CA ARG A 31 -5.55 -2.68 -13.28
C ARG A 31 -6.18 -4.06 -13.46
N HIS A 32 -6.32 -4.80 -12.38
CA HIS A 32 -6.85 -6.17 -12.32
C HIS A 32 -7.55 -6.45 -10.99
N SER A 33 -8.19 -7.60 -10.90
CA SER A 33 -8.74 -8.14 -9.66
C SER A 33 -8.60 -9.67 -9.66
N HIS A 34 -8.66 -10.27 -8.48
CA HIS A 34 -8.67 -11.73 -8.30
C HIS A 34 -9.67 -12.14 -7.22
N ARG A 35 -10.17 -13.36 -7.29
CA ARG A 35 -11.19 -13.89 -6.39
C ARG A 35 -10.69 -14.14 -4.96
N ARG A 36 -9.39 -14.39 -4.80
CA ARG A 36 -8.76 -14.59 -3.50
C ARG A 36 -8.45 -13.25 -2.83
N ALA A 37 -8.49 -13.21 -1.50
CA ALA A 37 -7.86 -12.15 -0.74
C ALA A 37 -6.33 -12.20 -0.94
N GLN A 38 -5.64 -11.07 -0.85
CA GLN A 38 -4.20 -11.05 -1.03
C GLN A 38 -3.49 -10.35 0.13
N LEU A 39 -2.50 -11.03 0.72
CA LEU A 39 -1.42 -10.37 1.42
C LEU A 39 -0.31 -10.08 0.42
N LEU A 40 -0.06 -8.81 0.11
CA LEU A 40 1.03 -8.40 -0.76
C LEU A 40 2.16 -7.82 0.11
N TYR A 41 3.15 -8.63 0.44
CA TYR A 41 4.28 -8.26 1.29
C TYR A 41 5.49 -7.87 0.43
N GLY A 42 6.11 -6.73 0.76
CA GLY A 42 7.37 -6.27 0.17
C GLY A 42 8.57 -6.70 1.03
N ALA A 43 9.33 -7.68 0.58
CA ALA A 43 10.60 -8.05 1.24
C ALA A 43 11.69 -7.02 0.96
N ARG A 44 11.61 -6.32 -0.18
CA ARG A 44 12.51 -5.26 -0.63
C ARG A 44 11.75 -4.27 -1.50
N GLY A 45 12.27 -3.04 -1.63
CA GLY A 45 11.72 -2.00 -2.49
C GLY A 45 10.48 -1.31 -1.91
N VAL A 46 9.78 -0.56 -2.75
CA VAL A 46 8.55 0.14 -2.39
C VAL A 46 7.48 -0.13 -3.44
N MET A 47 6.26 -0.39 -2.98
CA MET A 47 5.10 -0.54 -3.85
C MET A 47 4.12 0.61 -3.64
N GLN A 48 3.43 1.00 -4.71
CA GLN A 48 2.22 1.80 -4.62
C GLN A 48 1.05 0.99 -5.13
N VAL A 49 0.03 0.82 -4.30
CA VAL A 49 -1.22 0.12 -4.65
C VAL A 49 -2.32 1.17 -4.77
N ASP A 50 -2.96 1.23 -5.92
CA ASP A 50 -4.04 2.16 -6.20
C ASP A 50 -5.35 1.41 -6.47
N THR A 51 -6.42 1.84 -5.82
CA THR A 51 -7.78 1.33 -6.03
C THR A 51 -8.73 2.50 -6.35
N ASP A 52 -10.02 2.23 -6.44
CA ASP A 52 -11.02 3.30 -6.54
C ASP A 52 -11.17 4.09 -5.24
N ASP A 53 -10.87 3.47 -4.09
CA ASP A 53 -11.08 4.06 -2.76
C ASP A 53 -9.86 4.79 -2.21
N GLY A 54 -8.67 4.53 -2.71
CA GLY A 54 -7.46 5.11 -2.14
C GLY A 54 -6.16 4.73 -2.84
N SER A 55 -5.08 5.27 -2.29
CA SER A 55 -3.70 4.97 -2.65
C SER A 55 -2.92 4.60 -1.39
N TRP A 56 -2.20 3.49 -1.46
CA TRP A 56 -1.40 2.91 -0.37
C TRP A 56 0.06 2.85 -0.80
N THR A 57 0.95 3.38 0.03
CA THR A 57 2.40 3.22 -0.14
C THR A 57 2.90 2.13 0.79
N VAL A 58 3.51 1.11 0.23
CA VAL A 58 3.96 -0.10 0.94
C VAL A 58 5.48 -0.20 0.84
N PRO A 59 6.22 0.30 1.84
CA PRO A 59 7.67 0.17 1.87
C PRO A 59 8.09 -1.26 2.24
N ALA A 60 9.38 -1.53 2.15
CA ALA A 60 9.95 -2.80 2.59
C ALA A 60 9.52 -3.16 4.03
N HIS A 61 9.37 -4.45 4.29
CA HIS A 61 8.94 -5.01 5.58
C HIS A 61 7.50 -4.63 6.00
N ARG A 62 6.69 -4.17 5.05
CA ARG A 62 5.25 -3.93 5.21
C ARG A 62 4.48 -4.78 4.19
N ALA A 63 3.24 -5.03 4.50
CA ALA A 63 2.31 -5.67 3.58
C ALA A 63 1.05 -4.83 3.43
N VAL A 64 0.41 -4.94 2.27
CA VAL A 64 -0.96 -4.51 2.10
C VAL A 64 -1.86 -5.74 2.05
N LEU A 65 -2.94 -5.68 2.84
CA LEU A 65 -4.03 -6.64 2.82
C LEU A 65 -5.07 -6.14 1.82
N ILE A 66 -5.25 -6.86 0.73
CA ILE A 66 -6.19 -6.52 -0.34
C ILE A 66 -7.38 -7.47 -0.25
N PRO A 67 -8.62 -6.97 -0.10
CA PRO A 67 -9.81 -7.81 -0.08
C PRO A 67 -10.04 -8.52 -1.42
N ALA A 68 -10.66 -9.70 -1.36
CA ALA A 68 -11.09 -10.44 -2.54
C ALA A 68 -11.96 -9.58 -3.46
N GLY A 69 -11.77 -9.70 -4.77
CA GLY A 69 -12.52 -8.95 -5.77
C GLY A 69 -12.18 -7.46 -5.89
N THR A 70 -11.26 -6.94 -5.07
CA THR A 70 -10.86 -5.53 -5.14
C THR A 70 -10.06 -5.27 -6.41
N THR A 71 -10.58 -4.38 -7.25
CA THR A 71 -9.85 -3.91 -8.45
C THR A 71 -8.73 -2.97 -8.04
N HIS A 72 -7.50 -3.31 -8.42
CA HIS A 72 -6.31 -2.56 -8.04
C HIS A 72 -5.25 -2.55 -9.14
N GLU A 73 -4.36 -1.59 -9.05
CA GLU A 73 -3.16 -1.42 -9.87
C GLU A 73 -1.97 -1.31 -8.93
N VAL A 74 -0.81 -1.85 -9.33
CA VAL A 74 0.38 -1.77 -8.50
C VAL A 74 1.58 -1.30 -9.29
N VAL A 75 2.23 -0.25 -8.82
CA VAL A 75 3.54 0.18 -9.29
C VAL A 75 4.60 -0.40 -8.36
N MET A 76 5.53 -1.18 -8.91
CA MET A 76 6.63 -1.82 -8.21
C MET A 76 7.94 -1.07 -8.49
N ASP A 77 8.66 -0.70 -7.44
CA ASP A 77 9.97 -0.06 -7.57
C ASP A 77 11.06 -0.94 -6.94
N ALA A 78 11.70 -1.75 -7.80
CA ALA A 78 12.73 -2.74 -7.41
C ALA A 78 12.26 -3.67 -6.27
N VAL A 79 11.10 -4.26 -6.40
CA VAL A 79 10.40 -5.01 -5.34
C VAL A 79 10.63 -6.51 -5.46
N THR A 80 10.97 -7.14 -4.34
CA THR A 80 10.79 -8.59 -4.14
C THR A 80 9.55 -8.78 -3.28
N THR A 81 8.55 -9.49 -3.79
CA THR A 81 7.32 -9.80 -3.04
C THR A 81 7.31 -11.23 -2.53
N TRP A 82 6.66 -11.44 -1.37
CA TRP A 82 6.20 -12.76 -0.91
C TRP A 82 4.70 -12.65 -0.64
N SER A 83 3.91 -12.88 -1.69
CA SER A 83 2.46 -12.74 -1.63
C SER A 83 1.79 -14.03 -1.14
N LEU A 84 0.68 -13.89 -0.46
CA LEU A 84 -0.25 -14.97 -0.20
C LEU A 84 -1.58 -14.64 -0.87
N TYR A 85 -2.09 -15.55 -1.68
CA TYR A 85 -3.44 -15.51 -2.22
C TYR A 85 -4.30 -16.49 -1.44
N ILE A 86 -5.33 -15.99 -0.77
CA ILE A 86 -6.05 -16.70 0.29
C ILE A 86 -7.52 -16.81 -0.08
N GLU A 87 -8.10 -18.01 0.01
CA GLU A 87 -9.54 -18.18 -0.16
C GLU A 87 -10.30 -17.35 0.88
N PRO A 88 -11.34 -16.60 0.50
CA PRO A 88 -12.09 -15.77 1.42
C PRO A 88 -12.65 -16.51 2.63
N ASP A 89 -13.09 -17.75 2.43
CA ASP A 89 -13.66 -18.58 3.49
C ASP A 89 -12.62 -18.99 4.56
N ALA A 90 -11.34 -19.05 4.21
CA ALA A 90 -10.25 -19.28 5.16
C ALA A 90 -9.95 -18.08 6.04
N VAL A 91 -10.38 -16.88 5.64
CA VAL A 91 -10.11 -15.62 6.34
C VAL A 91 -11.36 -14.74 6.46
N PRO A 92 -12.46 -15.21 7.07
CA PRO A 92 -13.72 -14.44 7.17
C PRO A 92 -13.57 -13.13 7.95
N TRP A 93 -12.46 -12.96 8.63
CA TRP A 93 -12.07 -11.75 9.38
C TRP A 93 -11.22 -10.77 8.56
N TRP A 94 -10.95 -11.06 7.27
CA TRP A 94 -10.15 -10.18 6.42
C TRP A 94 -10.74 -8.77 6.35
N PRO A 95 -9.91 -7.70 6.29
CA PRO A 95 -10.45 -6.34 6.19
C PRO A 95 -11.29 -6.16 4.93
N THR A 96 -12.33 -5.33 5.00
CA THR A 96 -13.21 -5.00 3.86
C THR A 96 -12.64 -3.91 2.95
N ARG A 97 -11.52 -3.30 3.34
CA ARG A 97 -10.77 -2.29 2.57
C ARG A 97 -9.29 -2.61 2.63
N CYS A 98 -8.52 -2.11 1.66
CA CYS A 98 -7.07 -2.26 1.71
C CYS A 98 -6.49 -1.63 2.98
N VAL A 99 -5.59 -2.36 3.62
CA VAL A 99 -4.92 -1.95 4.87
C VAL A 99 -3.44 -2.26 4.75
N VAL A 100 -2.58 -1.28 5.04
CA VAL A 100 -1.14 -1.54 5.20
C VAL A 100 -0.85 -1.90 6.65
N ALA A 101 -0.03 -2.92 6.86
CA ALA A 101 0.37 -3.37 8.20
C ALA A 101 1.87 -3.64 8.28
N GLU A 102 2.40 -3.52 9.48
CA GLU A 102 3.77 -3.91 9.81
C GLU A 102 3.85 -5.41 9.99
N ILE A 103 4.90 -6.03 9.42
CA ILE A 103 5.12 -7.47 9.51
C ILE A 103 6.17 -7.77 10.58
N SER A 104 5.79 -8.59 11.55
CA SER A 104 6.68 -9.00 12.64
C SER A 104 7.87 -9.81 12.09
N PRO A 105 9.01 -9.85 12.82
CA PRO A 105 10.14 -10.71 12.43
C PRO A 105 9.75 -12.18 12.28
N LEU A 106 8.86 -12.69 13.15
CA LEU A 106 8.36 -14.06 13.03
C LEU A 106 7.56 -14.26 11.74
N LEU A 107 6.56 -13.40 11.50
CA LEU A 107 5.72 -13.51 10.30
C LEU A 107 6.57 -13.37 9.03
N ARG A 108 7.58 -12.50 9.00
CA ARG A 108 8.51 -12.37 7.88
C ARG A 108 9.22 -13.69 7.57
N GLU A 109 9.75 -14.39 8.58
CA GLU A 109 10.43 -15.66 8.36
C GLU A 109 9.47 -16.78 7.94
N LEU A 110 8.24 -16.76 8.42
CA LEU A 110 7.18 -17.66 7.97
C LEU A 110 6.83 -17.42 6.50
N LEU A 111 6.65 -16.15 6.07
CA LEU A 111 6.40 -15.78 4.68
C LEU A 111 7.55 -16.20 3.76
N ARG A 112 8.80 -15.98 4.21
CA ARG A 112 10.00 -16.44 3.48
C ARG A 112 9.99 -17.95 3.31
N THR A 113 9.64 -18.68 4.35
CA THR A 113 9.56 -20.15 4.32
C THR A 113 8.46 -20.62 3.38
N ALA A 114 7.26 -20.04 3.48
CA ALA A 114 6.12 -20.38 2.63
C ALA A 114 6.39 -20.09 1.15
N ASN A 115 7.19 -19.06 0.83
CA ASN A 115 7.57 -18.74 -0.55
C ASN A 115 8.34 -19.87 -1.26
N ALA A 116 8.95 -20.78 -0.51
CA ALA A 116 9.65 -21.94 -1.05
C ALA A 116 8.74 -23.17 -1.26
N PHE A 117 7.47 -23.11 -0.85
CA PHE A 117 6.55 -24.26 -0.99
C PHE A 117 6.22 -24.55 -2.46
N ALA A 118 5.95 -25.82 -2.75
CA ALA A 118 5.32 -26.23 -3.99
C ALA A 118 3.86 -25.74 -4.04
N ALA A 119 3.27 -25.68 -5.23
CA ALA A 119 1.88 -25.26 -5.38
C ALA A 119 0.89 -26.22 -4.71
N ASP A 120 1.25 -27.50 -4.68
CA ASP A 120 0.49 -28.63 -4.13
C ASP A 120 1.06 -29.13 -2.79
N TYR A 121 1.58 -28.22 -1.96
CA TYR A 121 2.17 -28.55 -0.66
C TYR A 121 1.18 -29.36 0.21
N ASP A 122 1.71 -30.21 1.09
CA ASP A 122 0.90 -30.99 2.03
C ASP A 122 0.27 -30.09 3.10
N ALA A 123 -1.03 -29.80 2.94
CA ALA A 123 -1.79 -28.99 3.87
C ALA A 123 -1.99 -29.64 5.26
N ALA A 124 -1.85 -30.97 5.36
CA ALA A 124 -1.94 -31.68 6.64
C ALA A 124 -0.57 -31.85 7.32
N GLY A 125 0.50 -31.56 6.61
CA GLY A 125 1.88 -31.72 7.06
C GLY A 125 2.50 -30.45 7.65
N ARG A 126 3.83 -30.44 7.65
CA ARG A 126 4.64 -29.31 8.16
C ARG A 126 4.31 -27.99 7.46
N ASP A 127 4.12 -28.02 6.15
CA ASP A 127 3.90 -26.80 5.37
C ASP A 127 2.52 -26.21 5.66
N GLY A 128 1.49 -27.05 5.85
CA GLY A 128 0.20 -26.63 6.35
C GLY A 128 0.27 -26.00 7.73
N ALA A 129 1.03 -26.58 8.68
CA ALA A 129 1.22 -25.99 10.01
C ALA A 129 1.89 -24.59 9.95
N VAL A 130 2.81 -24.36 9.00
CA VAL A 130 3.39 -23.02 8.75
C VAL A 130 2.32 -22.06 8.25
N ILE A 131 1.46 -22.48 7.33
CA ILE A 131 0.35 -21.65 6.81
C ILE A 131 -0.64 -21.32 7.93
N ASP A 132 -1.02 -22.27 8.76
CA ASP A 132 -1.92 -22.05 9.90
C ASP A 132 -1.35 -21.00 10.87
N LEU A 133 -0.06 -21.08 11.17
CA LEU A 133 0.62 -20.09 12.01
C LEU A 133 0.66 -18.72 11.33
N ILE A 134 0.90 -18.65 10.01
CA ILE A 134 0.81 -17.39 9.26
C ILE A 134 -0.59 -16.79 9.40
N LEU A 135 -1.65 -17.55 9.16
CA LEU A 135 -3.02 -17.07 9.27
C LEU A 135 -3.35 -16.59 10.69
N HIS A 136 -2.79 -17.24 11.70
CA HIS A 136 -2.92 -16.80 13.10
C HIS A 136 -2.23 -15.44 13.34
N GLU A 137 -0.99 -15.27 12.89
CA GLU A 137 -0.23 -14.01 13.00
C GLU A 137 -0.92 -12.86 12.25
N LEU A 138 -1.52 -13.12 11.09
CA LEU A 138 -2.21 -12.10 10.29
C LEU A 138 -3.41 -11.48 11.02
N ARG A 139 -4.08 -12.20 11.93
CA ARG A 139 -5.19 -11.68 12.74
C ARG A 139 -4.73 -10.60 13.73
N GLY A 140 -3.48 -10.65 14.17
CA GLY A 140 -2.90 -9.71 15.13
C GLY A 140 -2.26 -8.47 14.51
N LEU A 141 -2.30 -8.31 13.19
CA LEU A 141 -1.62 -7.21 12.51
C LEU A 141 -2.20 -5.85 12.90
N THR A 142 -1.31 -4.91 13.19
CA THR A 142 -1.68 -3.52 13.48
C THR A 142 -1.61 -2.69 12.20
N PRO A 143 -2.72 -2.03 11.80
CA PRO A 143 -2.74 -1.14 10.65
C PRO A 143 -1.77 0.02 10.81
N THR A 144 -1.07 0.35 9.71
CA THR A 144 -0.22 1.54 9.63
C THR A 144 -0.85 2.56 8.69
N PRO A 145 -0.78 3.86 9.02
CA PRO A 145 -1.51 4.88 8.26
C PRO A 145 -0.79 5.29 6.97
N LEU A 146 -0.34 4.38 6.14
CA LEU A 146 0.45 4.64 4.92
C LEU A 146 -0.45 4.77 3.67
N SER A 147 -1.53 5.54 3.78
CA SER A 147 -2.49 5.71 2.70
C SER A 147 -3.13 7.09 2.68
N VAL A 148 -3.76 7.42 1.55
CA VAL A 148 -4.73 8.50 1.40
C VAL A 148 -6.01 7.96 0.78
N SER A 149 -7.17 8.40 1.28
CA SER A 149 -8.46 8.10 0.68
C SER A 149 -8.64 8.89 -0.62
N LEU A 150 -9.23 8.29 -1.63
CA LEU A 150 -9.64 8.99 -2.84
C LEU A 150 -11.13 9.35 -2.77
N PRO A 151 -11.53 10.53 -3.20
CA PRO A 151 -12.94 10.88 -3.35
C PRO A 151 -13.57 10.09 -4.49
N HIS A 152 -14.88 9.82 -4.38
CA HIS A 152 -15.61 9.07 -5.40
C HIS A 152 -16.05 9.95 -6.57
N ASP A 153 -16.36 11.22 -6.30
CA ASP A 153 -16.93 12.13 -7.29
C ASP A 153 -15.85 12.88 -8.09
N GLU A 154 -16.15 13.15 -9.35
CA GLU A 154 -15.44 14.16 -10.12
C GLU A 154 -15.91 15.58 -9.73
N PRO A 155 -15.04 16.59 -9.83
CA PRO A 155 -13.65 16.53 -10.28
C PRO A 155 -12.63 16.23 -9.16
N PHE A 156 -13.07 15.94 -7.95
CA PHE A 156 -12.18 15.73 -6.79
C PHE A 156 -11.21 14.55 -7.02
N ARG A 157 -11.72 13.44 -7.57
CA ARG A 157 -10.91 12.24 -7.88
C ARG A 157 -9.77 12.56 -8.83
N SER A 158 -10.06 13.24 -9.94
CA SER A 158 -9.04 13.63 -10.93
C SER A 158 -8.00 14.58 -10.34
N LEU A 159 -8.40 15.53 -9.48
CA LEU A 159 -7.48 16.41 -8.78
C LEU A 159 -6.53 15.63 -7.86
N CYS A 160 -7.06 14.70 -7.09
CA CYS A 160 -6.27 13.84 -6.20
C CYS A 160 -5.30 12.95 -6.98
N ARG A 161 -5.74 12.26 -8.03
CA ARG A 161 -4.89 11.40 -8.85
C ARG A 161 -3.74 12.16 -9.51
N ARG A 162 -4.03 13.33 -10.08
CA ARG A 162 -2.99 14.19 -10.65
C ARG A 162 -1.97 14.62 -9.59
N TYR A 163 -2.44 14.98 -8.40
CA TYR A 163 -1.54 15.37 -7.31
C TYR A 163 -0.69 14.21 -6.76
N LEU A 164 -1.21 12.99 -6.74
CA LEU A 164 -0.43 11.79 -6.36
C LEU A 164 0.66 11.47 -7.37
N ALA A 165 0.39 11.69 -8.67
CA ALA A 165 1.39 11.49 -9.72
C ALA A 165 2.51 12.53 -9.63
N GLU A 166 2.17 13.79 -9.38
CA GLU A 166 3.13 14.90 -9.30
C GLU A 166 2.73 15.88 -8.18
N PRO A 167 3.20 15.64 -6.95
CA PRO A 167 2.92 16.53 -5.81
C PRO A 167 3.57 17.89 -5.99
N ASP A 168 2.76 18.94 -6.06
CA ASP A 168 3.21 20.33 -6.18
C ASP A 168 2.86 21.14 -4.93
N LEU A 169 3.89 21.80 -4.35
CA LEU A 169 3.76 22.65 -3.17
C LEU A 169 2.97 23.93 -3.43
N ALA A 170 3.05 24.47 -4.66
CA ALA A 170 2.38 25.70 -5.03
C ALA A 170 0.85 25.54 -5.10
N VAL A 171 0.35 24.31 -5.24
CA VAL A 171 -1.09 24.04 -5.34
C VAL A 171 -1.80 24.33 -4.02
N SER A 172 -2.71 25.31 -4.06
CA SER A 172 -3.55 25.71 -2.93
C SER A 172 -4.97 25.09 -2.99
N ASN A 173 -5.72 25.22 -1.88
CA ASN A 173 -7.15 24.88 -1.88
C ASN A 173 -7.94 25.76 -2.87
N ALA A 174 -7.54 27.03 -3.03
CA ALA A 174 -8.19 27.95 -3.95
C ALA A 174 -8.00 27.52 -5.42
N ASP A 175 -6.83 26.98 -5.78
CA ASP A 175 -6.58 26.48 -7.13
C ASP A 175 -7.44 25.25 -7.42
N TRP A 176 -7.54 24.32 -6.48
CA TRP A 176 -8.41 23.16 -6.61
C TRP A 176 -9.88 23.55 -6.69
N ALA A 177 -10.34 24.47 -5.85
CA ALA A 177 -11.72 24.98 -5.88
C ALA A 177 -12.04 25.65 -7.22
N ARG A 178 -11.11 26.46 -7.76
CA ARG A 178 -11.24 27.10 -9.08
C ARG A 178 -11.31 26.05 -10.21
N THR A 179 -10.43 25.07 -10.19
CA THR A 179 -10.45 23.97 -11.17
C THR A 179 -11.76 23.18 -11.11
N ALA A 180 -12.32 23.02 -9.92
CA ALA A 180 -13.60 22.35 -9.69
C ALA A 180 -14.83 23.24 -9.97
N ALA A 181 -14.65 24.49 -10.43
CA ALA A 181 -15.69 25.48 -10.61
C ALA A 181 -16.58 25.69 -9.37
N MET A 182 -15.97 25.71 -8.17
CA MET A 182 -16.65 25.81 -6.87
C MET A 182 -16.10 26.99 -6.07
N SER A 183 -16.94 27.53 -5.16
CA SER A 183 -16.41 28.38 -4.09
C SER A 183 -15.51 27.55 -3.14
N LEU A 184 -14.50 28.18 -2.54
CA LEU A 184 -13.59 27.54 -1.61
C LEU A 184 -14.33 26.79 -0.48
N ARG A 185 -15.34 27.47 0.12
CA ARG A 185 -16.19 26.91 1.19
C ARG A 185 -16.92 25.62 0.73
N THR A 186 -17.46 25.62 -0.49
CA THR A 186 -18.18 24.47 -1.05
C THR A 186 -17.22 23.32 -1.32
N PHE A 187 -16.07 23.64 -1.90
CA PHE A 187 -15.01 22.69 -2.19
C PHE A 187 -14.53 22.01 -0.91
N ASP A 188 -14.10 22.76 0.10
CA ASP A 188 -13.58 22.22 1.36
C ASP A 188 -14.60 21.31 2.05
N ARG A 189 -15.88 21.74 2.11
CA ARG A 189 -16.95 20.95 2.72
C ARG A 189 -17.18 19.62 2.00
N ARG A 190 -17.27 19.65 0.66
CA ARG A 190 -17.53 18.44 -0.14
C ARG A 190 -16.32 17.50 -0.11
N PHE A 191 -15.12 18.03 -0.18
CA PHE A 191 -13.88 17.24 -0.09
C PHE A 191 -13.78 16.53 1.26
N LEU A 192 -14.02 17.27 2.36
CA LEU A 192 -14.02 16.70 3.71
C LEU A 192 -15.07 15.59 3.87
N ALA A 193 -16.27 15.79 3.32
CA ALA A 193 -17.35 14.79 3.38
C ALA A 193 -16.95 13.48 2.66
N GLN A 194 -16.19 13.52 1.60
CA GLN A 194 -15.79 12.34 0.82
C GLN A 194 -14.50 11.67 1.34
N THR A 195 -13.56 12.44 1.86
CA THR A 195 -12.22 11.92 2.22
C THR A 195 -11.98 11.83 3.73
N GLY A 196 -12.87 12.42 4.53
CA GLY A 196 -12.70 12.50 5.99
C GLY A 196 -11.62 13.50 6.44
N THR A 197 -11.00 14.25 5.51
CA THR A 197 -9.91 15.19 5.83
C THR A 197 -9.97 16.45 4.98
N SER A 198 -9.33 17.53 5.44
CA SER A 198 -9.27 18.76 4.65
C SER A 198 -8.36 18.59 3.42
N PRO A 199 -8.59 19.35 2.32
CA PRO A 199 -7.73 19.28 1.14
C PRO A 199 -6.25 19.58 1.44
N ALA A 200 -5.96 20.50 2.33
CA ALA A 200 -4.59 20.84 2.73
C ALA A 200 -3.92 19.69 3.50
N ALA A 201 -4.63 19.07 4.45
CA ALA A 201 -4.13 17.91 5.20
C ALA A 201 -3.93 16.72 4.28
N TRP A 202 -4.85 16.48 3.35
CA TRP A 202 -4.76 15.43 2.35
C TRP A 202 -3.51 15.59 1.47
N ARG A 203 -3.29 16.80 0.90
CA ARG A 203 -2.08 17.09 0.10
C ARG A 203 -0.79 16.95 0.91
N SER A 204 -0.79 17.43 2.16
CA SER A 204 0.37 17.26 3.04
C SER A 204 0.71 15.79 3.23
N ARG A 205 -0.29 14.95 3.48
CA ARG A 205 -0.12 13.50 3.63
C ARG A 205 0.35 12.85 2.34
N ALA A 206 -0.23 13.19 1.19
CA ALA A 206 0.17 12.70 -0.13
C ALA A 206 1.65 13.01 -0.43
N ARG A 207 2.13 14.21 -0.08
CA ARG A 207 3.56 14.56 -0.21
C ARG A 207 4.47 13.74 0.70
N LEU A 208 4.05 13.47 1.94
CA LEU A 208 4.83 12.62 2.84
C LEU A 208 4.92 11.17 2.33
N LEU A 209 3.84 10.64 1.73
CA LEU A 209 3.86 9.34 1.06
C LEU A 209 4.76 9.34 -0.18
N ALA A 210 4.77 10.42 -0.96
CA ALA A 210 5.75 10.58 -2.04
C ALA A 210 7.19 10.57 -1.52
N GLY A 211 7.45 11.25 -0.39
CA GLY A 211 8.74 11.20 0.29
C GLY A 211 9.14 9.79 0.73
N LEU A 212 8.19 9.03 1.25
CA LEU A 212 8.42 7.64 1.64
C LEU A 212 8.96 6.79 0.47
N ARG A 213 8.44 7.01 -0.73
CA ARG A 213 8.94 6.32 -1.95
C ARG A 213 10.36 6.73 -2.35
N MET A 214 10.82 7.91 -1.96
CA MET A 214 12.16 8.40 -2.28
C MET A 214 13.24 7.89 -1.30
N LEU A 215 12.86 7.55 -0.07
CA LEU A 215 13.81 7.19 1.00
C LEU A 215 14.76 6.04 0.66
N PRO A 216 14.38 4.98 -0.10
CA PRO A 216 15.31 3.92 -0.47
C PRO A 216 16.47 4.37 -1.38
N SER A 217 16.33 5.51 -2.08
CA SER A 217 17.30 6.01 -3.06
C SER A 217 17.83 7.41 -2.78
N ALA A 218 17.32 8.09 -1.73
CA ALA A 218 17.68 9.45 -1.40
C ALA A 218 17.80 9.65 0.11
N SER A 219 18.72 10.49 0.55
CA SER A 219 18.86 10.87 1.96
C SER A 219 17.64 11.68 2.45
N VAL A 220 17.41 11.65 3.75
CA VAL A 220 16.34 12.45 4.40
C VAL A 220 16.47 13.94 4.05
N THR A 221 17.69 14.43 3.91
CA THR A 221 17.95 15.83 3.53
C THR A 221 17.48 16.12 2.09
N GLU A 222 17.83 15.25 1.15
CA GLU A 222 17.41 15.41 -0.26
C GLU A 222 15.89 15.30 -0.40
N VAL A 223 15.26 14.35 0.30
CA VAL A 223 13.81 14.20 0.32
C VAL A 223 13.15 15.46 0.88
N ALA A 224 13.64 15.99 2.00
CA ALA A 224 13.11 17.22 2.59
C ALA A 224 13.15 18.40 1.62
N VAL A 225 14.28 18.58 0.93
CA VAL A 225 14.46 19.66 -0.08
C VAL A 225 13.49 19.46 -1.25
N ARG A 226 13.42 18.26 -1.83
CA ARG A 226 12.53 17.95 -2.96
C ARG A 226 11.06 18.17 -2.64
N LEU A 227 10.66 17.88 -1.39
CA LEU A 227 9.30 18.10 -0.91
C LEU A 227 9.04 19.51 -0.39
N GLY A 228 10.05 20.41 -0.48
CA GLY A 228 9.94 21.83 -0.11
C GLY A 228 9.83 22.10 1.38
N TYR A 229 10.36 21.25 2.22
CA TYR A 229 10.47 21.53 3.65
C TYR A 229 11.61 22.49 3.92
N SER A 230 11.42 23.38 4.89
CA SER A 230 12.43 24.40 5.29
C SER A 230 13.69 23.78 5.90
N SER A 231 13.60 22.56 6.40
CA SER A 231 14.74 21.80 6.94
C SER A 231 14.45 20.30 7.01
N PRO A 232 15.48 19.43 7.06
CA PRO A 232 15.31 18.00 7.32
C PRO A 232 14.59 17.72 8.65
N ALA A 233 14.82 18.56 9.67
CA ALA A 233 14.13 18.43 10.96
C ALA A 233 12.61 18.70 10.84
N ALA A 234 12.20 19.70 10.04
CA ALA A 234 10.80 20.00 9.79
C ALA A 234 10.11 18.85 9.04
N PHE A 235 10.77 18.27 8.04
CA PHE A 235 10.29 17.05 7.35
C PHE A 235 10.15 15.88 8.33
N THR A 236 11.20 15.57 9.09
CA THR A 236 11.20 14.47 10.07
C THR A 236 10.07 14.62 11.08
N ALA A 237 9.85 15.82 11.62
CA ALA A 237 8.77 16.09 12.56
C ALA A 237 7.38 15.89 11.93
N ALA A 238 7.18 16.39 10.70
CA ALA A 238 5.91 16.20 9.97
C ALA A 238 5.66 14.74 9.63
N PHE A 239 6.69 14.02 9.19
CA PHE A 239 6.66 12.62 8.84
C PHE A 239 6.33 11.73 10.05
N THR A 240 7.05 11.93 11.16
CA THR A 240 6.83 11.18 12.42
C THR A 240 5.41 11.41 12.97
N ARG A 241 4.93 12.66 12.90
CA ARG A 241 3.54 12.97 13.31
C ARG A 241 2.51 12.26 12.44
N ALA A 242 2.76 12.12 11.15
CA ALA A 242 1.82 11.51 10.21
C ALA A 242 1.81 9.98 10.26
N PHE A 243 2.98 9.37 10.49
CA PHE A 243 3.17 7.92 10.33
C PHE A 243 3.65 7.19 11.60
N GLY A 244 3.87 7.92 12.69
CA GLY A 244 4.23 7.35 14.00
C GLY A 244 5.72 7.02 14.16
N SER A 245 6.50 6.96 13.07
CA SER A 245 7.92 6.63 13.10
C SER A 245 8.72 7.60 12.22
N PRO A 246 10.01 7.86 12.53
CA PRO A 246 10.85 8.76 11.74
C PRO A 246 11.14 8.18 10.34
N PRO A 247 11.50 9.03 9.35
CA PRO A 247 11.80 8.59 7.98
C PRO A 247 12.89 7.51 7.93
N THR A 248 13.89 7.56 8.81
CA THR A 248 14.98 6.57 8.90
C THR A 248 14.53 5.15 9.23
N HIS A 249 13.31 4.99 9.74
CA HIS A 249 12.72 3.67 9.98
C HIS A 249 12.24 2.99 8.69
N TYR A 250 12.15 3.76 7.60
CA TYR A 250 11.65 3.34 6.29
C TYR A 250 12.71 3.44 5.19
N ALA A 251 13.92 3.89 5.51
CA ALA A 251 15.05 4.04 4.59
C ALA A 251 15.79 2.72 4.35
#